data_d4ae2fb86ce4126f2b0121479ce5a420
#
_entry.id   d4ae2fb86ce4126f2b0121479ce5a420
#
_cell.length_a   1.000
_cell.length_b   1.000
_cell.length_c   1.000
_cell.angle_alpha   90.00
_cell.angle_beta   90.00
_cell.angle_gamma   90.00
#
_symmetry.space_group_name_H-M   'P 1'
#
loop_
_entity.id
_entity.type
_entity.pdbx_description
1 polymer ?
#
loop_
_entity_poly.entity_id
_entity_poly.type
_entity_poly.pdbx_seq_one_letter_code
_entity_poly.pdbx_strand_id
1 'polypeptide(L)'
;MSSAARSRRTAGASLAVLAAVGGLVACSSSPEGAGSTSASQTAGGGTYTIWDPYPQHDKSSEWVKLLEKCGTDAGVKVERTGYDTSDLTNKALLAAQQGNSPDVLIVDNPVVSTLAEAGVLTTTEENKLDVSAIAPNLLAAGQSGGKSYGVPIGANTLALYYNKEVLKEAGVDIASVKDWTSLTAALEKVKAAGKKGITFSAIGTEEGSFQFLPWFWGSGASLTKLDSPEGVSAVALWTDWLKKGYAPNSVINNTQTTSWQEFAGGDYAFAENGTWQLANAKKAGFEYGIIPVPGKDGGTAPAPTGGEFVSIPAQSDTGRYTTSQKLVTCLTSTDNSLTTTTTLSYIAPTEAVQAKQVAATPDLQVWVDAVKAAKGRTSDDLGTKYPKISEPMWSAVQAALSGSKSPQEAMTAAQAAAASATQ
;
A
#
# COMPACT_ATOMS: atom_id res chain seq x y z
N MET A 1 -48.09 2.82 38.68
CA MET A 1 -49.04 3.68 37.97
C MET A 1 -48.62 3.61 36.53
N SER A 2 -49.23 2.75 35.76
CA SER A 2 -50.39 2.94 34.90
C SER A 2 -50.01 3.82 33.72
N SER A 3 -50.11 3.50 32.44
CA SER A 3 -50.99 2.65 31.65
C SER A 3 -50.49 2.78 30.19
N ALA A 4 -50.19 1.76 29.38
CA ALA A 4 -51.10 1.04 28.50
C ALA A 4 -51.89 2.02 27.56
N ALA A 5 -52.03 1.84 26.28
CA ALA A 5 -52.22 0.72 25.40
C ALA A 5 -52.65 1.19 24.00
N ARG A 6 -52.47 0.29 23.01
CA ARG A 6 -53.45 -0.07 21.95
C ARG A 6 -53.68 0.92 20.79
N SER A 7 -53.85 0.52 19.61
CA SER A 7 -53.96 -0.70 18.79
C SER A 7 -54.70 -0.36 17.48
N ARG A 8 -54.50 -1.24 16.50
CA ARG A 8 -55.39 -1.69 15.40
C ARG A 8 -55.37 -0.93 14.08
N ARG A 9 -54.92 -1.65 13.02
CA ARG A 9 -55.74 -2.49 12.08
C ARG A 9 -56.57 -1.66 11.12
N THR A 10 -56.43 -1.84 9.81
CA THR A 10 -57.06 -2.80 8.86
C THR A 10 -56.57 -2.41 7.47
N ALA A 11 -56.11 -3.23 6.59
CA ALA A 11 -56.75 -4.27 5.78
C ALA A 11 -57.54 -3.74 4.55
N GLY A 12 -57.21 -4.30 3.42
CA GLY A 12 -58.12 -4.47 2.29
C GLY A 12 -57.55 -3.97 0.97
N ALA A 13 -56.98 -4.83 0.10
CA ALA A 13 -57.70 -5.60 -0.97
C ALA A 13 -58.07 -4.67 -2.16
N SER A 14 -57.94 -4.91 -3.38
CA SER A 14 -57.82 -6.07 -4.27
C SER A 14 -57.84 -5.59 -5.74
N LEU A 15 -57.25 -6.38 -6.62
CA LEU A 15 -57.54 -6.67 -8.03
C LEU A 15 -57.93 -5.52 -8.99
N ALA A 16 -57.21 -5.47 -10.12
CA ALA A 16 -57.85 -5.79 -11.43
C ALA A 16 -56.80 -6.03 -12.53
N VAL A 17 -56.90 -7.20 -13.12
CA VAL A 17 -56.32 -7.68 -14.37
C VAL A 17 -57.08 -7.03 -15.54
N LEU A 18 -56.35 -6.59 -16.56
CA LEU A 18 -56.93 -6.49 -17.92
C LEU A 18 -55.85 -6.77 -18.96
N ALA A 19 -56.01 -7.91 -19.58
CA ALA A 19 -55.33 -8.35 -20.80
C ALA A 19 -55.99 -7.70 -22.02
N ALA A 20 -55.19 -7.26 -22.98
CA ALA A 20 -55.66 -7.03 -24.33
C ALA A 20 -54.67 -7.56 -25.34
N VAL A 21 -55.14 -8.52 -26.12
CA VAL A 21 -54.52 -9.22 -27.23
C VAL A 21 -54.82 -8.48 -28.53
N GLY A 22 -53.91 -8.52 -29.48
CA GLY A 22 -54.14 -8.23 -30.91
C GLY A 22 -52.96 -7.42 -31.47
N GLY A 23 -52.32 -7.76 -32.55
CA GLY A 23 -52.58 -8.63 -33.65
C GLY A 23 -51.37 -8.65 -34.60
N LEU A 24 -51.11 -9.78 -35.14
CA LEU A 24 -50.13 -10.09 -36.20
C LEU A 24 -50.45 -9.38 -37.51
N VAL A 25 -49.43 -8.76 -38.15
CA VAL A 25 -49.39 -8.68 -39.63
C VAL A 25 -47.99 -9.02 -40.08
N ALA A 26 -47.87 -10.16 -40.76
CA ALA A 26 -46.71 -10.55 -41.53
C ALA A 26 -46.78 -9.89 -42.91
N CYS A 27 -45.66 -9.36 -43.40
CA CYS A 27 -45.39 -9.26 -44.81
C CYS A 27 -43.93 -9.54 -45.09
N SER A 28 -43.71 -10.62 -45.78
CA SER A 28 -42.47 -11.07 -46.38
C SER A 28 -42.09 -10.23 -47.58
N SER A 29 -40.82 -9.88 -47.71
CA SER A 29 -40.15 -9.78 -49.01
C SER A 29 -38.64 -9.74 -48.80
N SER A 30 -37.91 -10.81 -49.15
CA SER A 30 -36.49 -10.77 -49.49
C SER A 30 -36.35 -10.17 -50.89
N PRO A 31 -35.23 -9.47 -51.13
CA PRO A 31 -34.31 -10.00 -52.12
C PRO A 31 -32.85 -10.04 -51.66
N GLU A 32 -32.14 -10.91 -52.34
CA GLU A 32 -30.75 -11.28 -52.28
C GLU A 32 -29.75 -10.12 -52.44
N GLY A 33 -28.60 -10.34 -51.86
CA GLY A 33 -27.31 -9.88 -52.39
C GLY A 33 -26.75 -8.65 -51.78
N ALA A 34 -25.73 -8.81 -50.97
CA ALA A 34 -24.44 -8.15 -51.16
C ALA A 34 -23.54 -8.26 -49.92
N GLY A 35 -22.39 -8.79 -50.12
CA GLY A 35 -21.16 -8.29 -49.51
C GLY A 35 -21.01 -8.42 -48.01
N SER A 36 -20.36 -9.48 -47.57
CA SER A 36 -19.56 -9.47 -46.32
C SER A 36 -18.55 -8.33 -46.40
N THR A 37 -18.92 -7.16 -45.95
CA THR A 37 -17.95 -6.19 -45.48
C THR A 37 -17.62 -6.62 -44.05
N SER A 38 -16.44 -7.25 -43.89
CA SER A 38 -15.73 -7.26 -42.64
C SER A 38 -15.66 -5.81 -42.16
N ALA A 39 -16.53 -5.45 -41.20
CA ALA A 39 -16.33 -4.23 -40.43
C ALA A 39 -15.01 -4.43 -39.71
N SER A 40 -13.94 -3.81 -40.25
CA SER A 40 -12.78 -3.42 -39.47
C SER A 40 -13.34 -2.75 -38.22
N GLN A 41 -13.25 -3.43 -37.09
CA GLN A 41 -13.46 -2.79 -35.80
C GLN A 41 -12.35 -1.76 -35.66
N THR A 42 -12.65 -0.56 -36.10
CA THR A 42 -11.92 0.64 -35.67
C THR A 42 -11.94 0.60 -34.16
N ALA A 43 -10.75 0.53 -33.55
CA ALA A 43 -10.54 0.69 -32.12
C ALA A 43 -11.27 1.99 -31.72
N GLY A 44 -12.47 1.84 -31.19
CA GLY A 44 -13.42 2.92 -31.02
C GLY A 44 -13.06 3.76 -29.82
N GLY A 45 -13.18 5.06 -29.98
CA GLY A 45 -13.15 6.05 -28.90
C GLY A 45 -14.23 5.78 -27.87
N GLY A 46 -13.91 4.94 -26.88
CA GLY A 46 -14.74 4.64 -25.73
C GLY A 46 -14.20 5.31 -24.46
N THR A 47 -14.97 5.27 -23.39
CA THR A 47 -14.52 5.63 -22.05
C THR A 47 -13.88 4.42 -21.38
N TYR A 48 -12.69 4.60 -20.86
CA TYR A 48 -11.94 3.61 -20.07
C TYR A 48 -11.82 4.08 -18.64
N THR A 49 -12.06 3.17 -17.71
CA THR A 49 -12.11 3.48 -16.27
C THR A 49 -10.81 3.07 -15.59
N ILE A 50 -10.27 3.98 -14.78
CA ILE A 50 -9.09 3.73 -13.94
C ILE A 50 -9.47 3.98 -12.49
N TRP A 51 -9.24 2.99 -11.63
CA TRP A 51 -9.39 3.13 -10.19
C TRP A 51 -8.04 3.10 -9.51
N ASP A 52 -7.83 4.01 -8.55
CA ASP A 52 -6.58 4.13 -7.81
C ASP A 52 -6.79 4.52 -6.33
N PRO A 53 -5.76 4.35 -5.46
CA PRO A 53 -5.86 4.63 -4.04
C PRO A 53 -5.48 6.08 -3.67
N TYR A 54 -5.67 7.06 -4.57
CA TYR A 54 -5.19 8.42 -4.38
C TYR A 54 -6.32 9.46 -4.46
N PRO A 55 -7.32 9.43 -3.56
CA PRO A 55 -8.45 10.37 -3.60
C PRO A 55 -8.04 11.84 -3.43
N GLN A 56 -6.84 12.09 -2.85
CA GLN A 56 -6.27 13.43 -2.67
C GLN A 56 -5.82 14.11 -3.98
N HIS A 57 -5.64 13.36 -5.06
CA HIS A 57 -5.25 13.90 -6.35
C HIS A 57 -6.49 14.24 -7.18
N ASP A 58 -6.72 15.53 -7.39
CA ASP A 58 -7.78 16.07 -8.26
C ASP A 58 -7.30 16.25 -9.71
N LYS A 59 -8.17 16.78 -10.57
CA LYS A 59 -7.88 17.02 -11.99
C LYS A 59 -6.72 17.99 -12.25
N SER A 60 -6.34 18.79 -11.26
CA SER A 60 -5.22 19.74 -11.41
C SER A 60 -3.87 19.08 -11.18
N SER A 61 -3.84 17.89 -10.55
CA SER A 61 -2.64 17.16 -10.19
C SER A 61 -1.93 16.57 -11.42
N GLU A 62 -0.60 16.50 -11.34
CA GLU A 62 0.21 15.85 -12.39
C GLU A 62 -0.13 14.36 -12.56
N TRP A 63 -0.57 13.71 -11.47
CA TRP A 63 -1.06 12.32 -11.54
C TRP A 63 -2.25 12.18 -12.48
N VAL A 64 -3.31 12.95 -12.28
CA VAL A 64 -4.52 12.87 -13.12
C VAL A 64 -4.24 13.29 -14.55
N LYS A 65 -3.45 14.35 -14.75
CA LYS A 65 -3.01 14.77 -16.09
C LYS A 65 -2.25 13.67 -16.84
N LEU A 66 -1.41 12.90 -16.12
CA LEU A 66 -0.69 11.77 -16.70
C LEU A 66 -1.65 10.65 -17.15
N LEU A 67 -2.66 10.31 -16.33
CA LEU A 67 -3.68 9.34 -16.71
C LEU A 67 -4.48 9.79 -17.95
N GLU A 68 -4.88 11.05 -18.00
CA GLU A 68 -5.58 11.65 -19.14
C GLU A 68 -4.70 11.67 -20.41
N LYS A 69 -3.40 11.98 -20.25
CA LYS A 69 -2.42 11.91 -21.35
C LYS A 69 -2.33 10.49 -21.90
N CYS A 70 -2.18 9.48 -21.05
CA CYS A 70 -2.14 8.08 -21.50
C CYS A 70 -3.43 7.66 -22.21
N GLY A 71 -4.59 8.16 -21.77
CA GLY A 71 -5.86 7.98 -22.47
C GLY A 71 -5.84 8.59 -23.87
N THR A 72 -5.38 9.84 -23.99
CA THR A 72 -5.25 10.55 -25.27
C THR A 72 -4.31 9.81 -26.21
N ASP A 73 -3.15 9.38 -25.74
CA ASP A 73 -2.16 8.62 -26.51
C ASP A 73 -2.71 7.27 -26.98
N ALA A 74 -3.62 6.65 -26.21
CA ALA A 74 -4.32 5.42 -26.56
C ALA A 74 -5.55 5.63 -27.45
N GLY A 75 -5.95 6.90 -27.71
CA GLY A 75 -7.12 7.27 -28.52
C GLY A 75 -8.46 7.10 -27.77
N VAL A 76 -8.47 7.19 -26.45
CA VAL A 76 -9.66 6.99 -25.60
C VAL A 76 -9.80 8.09 -24.55
N LYS A 77 -11.02 8.24 -24.00
CA LYS A 77 -11.25 9.04 -22.82
C LYS A 77 -11.01 8.19 -21.58
N VAL A 78 -10.26 8.72 -20.61
CA VAL A 78 -10.09 8.10 -19.30
C VAL A 78 -11.05 8.72 -18.29
N GLU A 79 -11.78 7.89 -17.55
CA GLU A 79 -12.51 8.27 -16.34
C GLU A 79 -11.85 7.63 -15.12
N ARG A 80 -11.29 8.49 -14.27
CA ARG A 80 -10.61 8.08 -13.06
C ARG A 80 -11.54 8.17 -11.84
N THR A 81 -11.45 7.19 -10.95
CA THR A 81 -12.03 7.25 -9.60
C THR A 81 -10.96 6.93 -8.56
N GLY A 82 -10.70 7.88 -7.66
CA GLY A 82 -9.85 7.67 -6.48
C GLY A 82 -10.67 7.19 -5.30
N TYR A 83 -10.20 6.16 -4.61
CA TYR A 83 -10.81 5.59 -3.40
C TYR A 83 -9.81 5.57 -2.26
N ASP A 84 -10.27 5.52 -1.01
CA ASP A 84 -9.38 5.14 0.09
C ASP A 84 -8.89 3.69 -0.11
N THR A 85 -7.65 3.41 0.25
CA THR A 85 -6.98 2.12 -0.01
C THR A 85 -7.79 0.92 0.49
N SER A 86 -8.36 1.02 1.70
CA SER A 86 -9.18 -0.04 2.29
C SER A 86 -10.50 -0.28 1.54
N ASP A 87 -11.12 0.79 1.04
CA ASP A 87 -12.36 0.72 0.27
C ASP A 87 -12.14 0.17 -1.12
N LEU A 88 -11.03 0.53 -1.76
CA LEU A 88 -10.71 0.13 -3.13
C LEU A 88 -10.71 -1.38 -3.31
N THR A 89 -10.11 -2.12 -2.38
CA THR A 89 -10.05 -3.59 -2.44
C THR A 89 -11.45 -4.21 -2.46
N ASN A 90 -12.31 -3.78 -1.53
CA ASN A 90 -13.67 -4.28 -1.42
C ASN A 90 -14.51 -3.93 -2.66
N LYS A 91 -14.32 -2.72 -3.19
CA LYS A 91 -15.01 -2.27 -4.41
C LYS A 91 -14.54 -3.04 -5.64
N ALA A 92 -13.26 -3.36 -5.76
CA ALA A 92 -12.72 -4.17 -6.86
C ALA A 92 -13.28 -5.60 -6.84
N LEU A 93 -13.33 -6.23 -5.66
CA LEU A 93 -13.94 -7.57 -5.50
C LEU A 93 -15.42 -7.57 -5.88
N LEU A 94 -16.17 -6.58 -5.40
CA LEU A 94 -17.61 -6.46 -5.71
C LEU A 94 -17.86 -6.19 -7.19
N ALA A 95 -17.08 -5.29 -7.79
CA ALA A 95 -17.20 -4.96 -9.22
C ALA A 95 -16.90 -6.18 -10.11
N ALA A 96 -15.89 -6.97 -9.75
CA ALA A 96 -15.57 -8.22 -10.46
C ALA A 96 -16.72 -9.24 -10.39
N GLN A 97 -17.34 -9.42 -9.21
CA GLN A 97 -18.52 -10.28 -9.05
C GLN A 97 -19.70 -9.82 -9.89
N GLN A 98 -19.83 -8.53 -10.13
CA GLN A 98 -20.90 -7.93 -10.93
C GLN A 98 -20.57 -7.83 -12.43
N GLY A 99 -19.37 -8.25 -12.86
CA GLY A 99 -18.88 -8.10 -14.23
C GLY A 99 -18.62 -6.66 -14.67
N ASN A 100 -18.38 -5.74 -13.71
CA ASN A 100 -18.19 -4.31 -13.91
C ASN A 100 -16.80 -3.84 -13.42
N SER A 101 -15.78 -4.68 -13.58
CA SER A 101 -14.40 -4.32 -13.23
C SER A 101 -13.94 -3.08 -13.98
N PRO A 102 -13.10 -2.21 -13.38
CA PRO A 102 -12.45 -1.13 -14.12
C PRO A 102 -11.50 -1.70 -15.18
N ASP A 103 -11.13 -0.90 -16.18
CA ASP A 103 -10.20 -1.31 -17.23
C ASP A 103 -8.76 -1.38 -16.75
N VAL A 104 -8.42 -0.52 -15.80
CA VAL A 104 -7.13 -0.48 -15.11
C VAL A 104 -7.38 -0.27 -13.62
N LEU A 105 -6.70 -1.05 -12.81
CA LEU A 105 -6.78 -1.01 -11.36
C LEU A 105 -5.38 -0.80 -10.76
N ILE A 106 -5.26 0.19 -9.89
CA ILE A 106 -4.01 0.47 -9.17
C ILE A 106 -4.26 0.17 -7.69
N VAL A 107 -3.52 -0.77 -7.12
CA VAL A 107 -3.72 -1.27 -5.75
C VAL A 107 -2.42 -1.43 -5.00
N ASP A 108 -2.48 -1.30 -3.67
CA ASP A 108 -1.35 -1.60 -2.78
C ASP A 108 -0.87 -3.05 -2.95
N ASN A 109 0.43 -3.24 -2.89
CA ASN A 109 1.08 -4.50 -3.23
C ASN A 109 0.57 -5.74 -2.47
N PRO A 110 0.27 -5.73 -1.16
CA PRO A 110 -0.20 -6.93 -0.48
C PRO A 110 -1.60 -7.39 -0.92
N VAL A 111 -2.36 -6.49 -1.58
CA VAL A 111 -3.71 -6.79 -2.05
C VAL A 111 -3.69 -7.56 -3.39
N VAL A 112 -2.60 -7.45 -4.16
CA VAL A 112 -2.49 -8.10 -5.47
C VAL A 112 -2.71 -9.62 -5.37
N SER A 113 -2.11 -10.28 -4.38
CA SER A 113 -2.31 -11.73 -4.18
C SER A 113 -3.76 -12.09 -3.88
N THR A 114 -4.46 -11.29 -3.06
CA THR A 114 -5.88 -11.48 -2.74
C THR A 114 -6.77 -11.36 -3.98
N LEU A 115 -6.53 -10.34 -4.80
CA LEU A 115 -7.29 -10.13 -6.04
C LEU A 115 -6.96 -11.18 -7.11
N ALA A 116 -5.71 -11.64 -7.17
CA ALA A 116 -5.28 -12.70 -8.07
C ALA A 116 -5.94 -14.04 -7.72
N GLU A 117 -5.95 -14.44 -6.45
CA GLU A 117 -6.60 -15.67 -5.99
C GLU A 117 -8.13 -15.62 -6.16
N ALA A 118 -8.74 -14.44 -6.04
CA ALA A 118 -10.16 -14.24 -6.33
C ALA A 118 -10.48 -14.22 -7.84
N GLY A 119 -9.48 -14.35 -8.73
CA GLY A 119 -9.67 -14.32 -10.17
C GLY A 119 -10.04 -12.93 -10.72
N VAL A 120 -9.79 -11.88 -9.96
CA VAL A 120 -10.10 -10.49 -10.35
C VAL A 120 -9.08 -9.93 -11.33
N LEU A 121 -7.83 -10.38 -11.26
CA LEU A 121 -6.72 -9.87 -12.07
C LEU A 121 -6.29 -10.87 -13.15
N THR A 122 -5.85 -10.33 -14.27
CA THR A 122 -5.13 -11.09 -15.31
C THR A 122 -3.62 -10.93 -15.13
N THR A 123 -2.84 -11.89 -15.65
CA THR A 123 -1.39 -11.86 -15.52
C THR A 123 -0.71 -10.86 -16.46
N THR A 124 0.51 -10.46 -16.11
CA THR A 124 1.35 -9.65 -17.00
C THR A 124 1.69 -10.38 -18.30
N GLU A 125 1.83 -11.71 -18.27
CA GLU A 125 2.09 -12.54 -19.44
C GLU A 125 0.91 -12.53 -20.40
N GLU A 126 -0.32 -12.77 -19.92
CA GLU A 126 -1.57 -12.70 -20.71
C GLU A 126 -1.72 -11.33 -21.40
N ASN A 127 -1.31 -10.26 -20.70
CA ASN A 127 -1.39 -8.90 -21.20
C ASN A 127 -0.13 -8.45 -21.94
N LYS A 128 0.88 -9.29 -22.13
CA LYS A 128 2.15 -8.98 -22.81
C LYS A 128 2.84 -7.73 -22.26
N LEU A 129 2.74 -7.53 -20.95
CA LEU A 129 3.41 -6.43 -20.26
C LEU A 129 4.86 -6.83 -19.96
N ASP A 130 5.80 -5.97 -20.35
CA ASP A 130 7.21 -6.20 -20.10
C ASP A 130 7.57 -5.80 -18.66
N VAL A 131 8.01 -6.77 -17.87
CA VAL A 131 8.45 -6.60 -16.48
C VAL A 131 9.94 -6.93 -16.30
N SER A 132 10.68 -7.16 -17.38
CA SER A 132 12.06 -7.66 -17.36
C SER A 132 13.05 -6.68 -16.72
N ALA A 133 12.77 -5.38 -16.76
CA ALA A 133 13.61 -4.34 -16.18
C ALA A 133 13.27 -4.03 -14.71
N ILE A 134 12.22 -4.65 -14.16
CA ILE A 134 11.78 -4.43 -12.77
C ILE A 134 12.69 -5.18 -11.80
N ALA A 135 13.08 -4.54 -10.72
CA ALA A 135 13.84 -5.18 -9.66
C ALA A 135 13.08 -6.40 -9.09
N PRO A 136 13.70 -7.58 -8.96
CA PRO A 136 13.02 -8.83 -8.59
C PRO A 136 12.28 -8.75 -7.25
N ASN A 137 12.84 -8.09 -6.25
CA ASN A 137 12.20 -7.91 -4.94
C ASN A 137 10.93 -7.05 -5.02
N LEU A 138 10.87 -6.08 -5.93
CA LEU A 138 9.68 -5.26 -6.15
C LEU A 138 8.62 -6.04 -6.93
N LEU A 139 9.02 -6.77 -7.98
CA LEU A 139 8.08 -7.58 -8.76
C LEU A 139 7.45 -8.70 -7.91
N ALA A 140 8.24 -9.31 -7.02
CA ALA A 140 7.77 -10.39 -6.13
C ALA A 140 6.58 -9.98 -5.25
N ALA A 141 6.46 -8.70 -4.88
CA ALA A 141 5.35 -8.21 -4.08
C ALA A 141 3.98 -8.26 -4.83
N GLY A 142 4.00 -8.32 -6.16
CA GLY A 142 2.82 -8.45 -7.02
C GLY A 142 2.64 -9.86 -7.61
N GLN A 143 3.28 -10.87 -7.04
CA GLN A 143 3.20 -12.25 -7.51
C GLN A 143 2.28 -13.12 -6.64
N SER A 144 1.60 -14.06 -7.29
CA SER A 144 0.87 -15.15 -6.66
C SER A 144 1.00 -16.40 -7.52
N GLY A 145 1.27 -17.56 -6.90
CA GLY A 145 1.47 -18.82 -7.62
C GLY A 145 2.55 -18.78 -8.70
N GLY A 146 3.61 -17.99 -8.51
CA GLY A 146 4.72 -17.82 -9.46
C GLY A 146 4.40 -16.96 -10.69
N LYS A 147 3.24 -16.31 -10.74
CA LYS A 147 2.82 -15.41 -11.82
C LYS A 147 2.74 -13.97 -11.31
N SER A 148 3.05 -13.00 -12.17
CA SER A 148 2.91 -11.56 -11.87
C SER A 148 1.55 -11.06 -12.35
N TYR A 149 0.87 -10.26 -11.52
CA TYR A 149 -0.49 -9.77 -11.77
C TYR A 149 -0.57 -8.23 -11.90
N GLY A 150 0.54 -7.59 -12.11
CA GLY A 150 0.63 -6.15 -12.35
C GLY A 150 2.08 -5.69 -12.48
N VAL A 151 2.23 -4.41 -12.80
CA VAL A 151 3.53 -3.74 -12.90
C VAL A 151 3.63 -2.73 -11.76
N PRO A 152 4.68 -2.76 -10.92
CA PRO A 152 4.84 -1.75 -9.88
C PRO A 152 5.03 -0.36 -10.51
N ILE A 153 4.27 0.63 -10.06
CA ILE A 153 4.39 2.03 -10.53
C ILE A 153 5.43 2.81 -9.73
N GLY A 154 5.90 2.25 -8.65
CA GLY A 154 6.91 2.78 -7.77
C GLY A 154 6.95 1.99 -6.47
N ALA A 155 7.96 2.25 -5.66
CA ALA A 155 8.12 1.64 -4.36
C ALA A 155 8.35 2.70 -3.31
N ASN A 156 7.83 2.45 -2.12
CA ASN A 156 8.19 3.16 -0.91
C ASN A 156 8.67 2.17 0.15
N THR A 157 9.32 2.67 1.18
CA THR A 157 9.75 1.89 2.33
C THR A 157 9.99 2.83 3.50
N LEU A 158 10.44 2.29 4.63
CA LEU A 158 10.68 3.02 5.88
C LEU A 158 12.17 3.23 6.13
N ALA A 159 12.46 4.34 6.79
CA ALA A 159 13.77 4.69 7.31
C ALA A 159 13.62 5.55 8.58
N LEU A 160 14.71 5.87 9.25
CA LEU A 160 14.72 6.81 10.35
C LEU A 160 15.12 8.20 9.86
N TYR A 161 14.20 9.14 9.92
CA TYR A 161 14.50 10.56 9.88
C TYR A 161 15.11 10.98 11.22
N TYR A 162 16.12 11.84 11.20
CA TYR A 162 16.68 12.38 12.41
C TYR A 162 16.86 13.90 12.35
N ASN A 163 16.68 14.57 13.48
CA ASN A 163 16.89 16.00 13.64
C ASN A 163 18.35 16.25 14.05
N LYS A 164 19.12 16.91 13.17
CA LYS A 164 20.55 17.16 13.37
C LYS A 164 20.80 18.06 14.58
N GLU A 165 19.92 19.03 14.82
CA GLU A 165 20.06 19.98 15.93
C GLU A 165 19.87 19.29 17.28
N VAL A 166 18.80 18.47 17.41
CA VAL A 166 18.52 17.69 18.62
C VAL A 166 19.66 16.72 18.92
N LEU A 167 20.18 16.02 17.91
CA LEU A 167 21.31 15.10 18.10
C LEU A 167 22.58 15.84 18.54
N LYS A 168 22.86 17.00 17.94
CA LYS A 168 24.00 17.86 18.32
C LYS A 168 23.89 18.34 19.77
N GLU A 169 22.71 18.82 20.16
CA GLU A 169 22.47 19.27 21.56
C GLU A 169 22.63 18.11 22.56
N ALA A 170 22.22 16.89 22.17
CA ALA A 170 22.37 15.69 22.99
C ALA A 170 23.78 15.07 22.95
N GLY A 171 24.72 15.62 22.16
CA GLY A 171 26.05 15.05 21.99
C GLY A 171 26.05 13.67 21.35
N VAL A 172 25.11 13.42 20.40
CA VAL A 172 24.98 12.16 19.64
C VAL A 172 25.61 12.33 18.28
N ASP A 173 26.61 11.51 17.98
CA ASP A 173 27.11 11.33 16.62
C ASP A 173 26.25 10.27 15.90
N ILE A 174 25.56 10.68 14.85
CA ILE A 174 24.70 9.78 14.07
C ILE A 174 25.48 8.60 13.46
N ALA A 175 26.76 8.77 13.13
CA ALA A 175 27.60 7.71 12.61
C ALA A 175 27.85 6.58 13.64
N SER A 176 27.59 6.83 14.92
CA SER A 176 27.67 5.81 15.97
C SER A 176 26.41 4.93 16.08
N VAL A 177 25.29 5.32 15.46
CA VAL A 177 24.02 4.59 15.49
C VAL A 177 24.04 3.51 14.42
N LYS A 178 24.33 2.25 14.83
CA LYS A 178 24.55 1.13 13.91
C LYS A 178 23.68 -0.10 14.20
N ASP A 179 23.14 -0.18 15.41
CA ASP A 179 22.36 -1.30 15.94
C ASP A 179 21.36 -0.79 17.00
N TRP A 180 20.53 -1.69 17.53
CA TRP A 180 19.54 -1.31 18.55
C TRP A 180 20.18 -0.81 19.85
N THR A 181 21.33 -1.33 20.22
CA THR A 181 22.04 -0.94 21.43
C THR A 181 22.53 0.50 21.31
N SER A 182 23.19 0.83 20.23
CA SER A 182 23.70 2.18 19.97
C SER A 182 22.58 3.20 19.74
N LEU A 183 21.48 2.80 19.07
CA LEU A 183 20.29 3.65 18.94
C LEU A 183 19.66 3.91 20.32
N THR A 184 19.50 2.88 21.16
CA THR A 184 18.94 3.04 22.51
C THR A 184 19.83 3.94 23.38
N ALA A 185 21.16 3.82 23.27
CA ALA A 185 22.09 4.71 23.96
C ALA A 185 22.00 6.17 23.45
N ALA A 186 21.74 6.37 22.16
CA ALA A 186 21.47 7.68 21.60
C ALA A 186 20.18 8.28 22.18
N LEU A 187 19.10 7.49 22.27
CA LEU A 187 17.81 7.90 22.86
C LEU A 187 17.96 8.28 24.35
N GLU A 188 18.79 7.55 25.08
CA GLU A 188 19.11 7.88 26.47
C GLU A 188 19.78 9.25 26.62
N LYS A 189 20.79 9.55 25.78
CA LYS A 189 21.44 10.85 25.74
C LYS A 189 20.48 11.98 25.38
N VAL A 190 19.62 11.73 24.37
CA VAL A 190 18.59 12.69 23.94
C VAL A 190 17.65 13.03 25.09
N LYS A 191 17.17 12.02 25.82
CA LYS A 191 16.33 12.20 27.00
C LYS A 191 17.06 12.96 28.11
N ALA A 192 18.31 12.63 28.36
CA ALA A 192 19.14 13.35 29.37
C ALA A 192 19.35 14.83 29.02
N ALA A 193 19.35 15.18 27.73
CA ALA A 193 19.39 16.56 27.24
C ALA A 193 18.01 17.28 27.31
N GLY A 194 16.96 16.60 27.84
CA GLY A 194 15.62 17.18 27.95
C GLY A 194 14.83 17.18 26.63
N LYS A 195 15.30 16.43 25.62
CA LYS A 195 14.64 16.30 24.31
C LYS A 195 13.86 15.00 24.22
N LYS A 196 13.02 14.89 23.19
CA LYS A 196 12.21 13.69 22.89
C LYS A 196 13.00 12.73 22.02
N GLY A 197 12.89 11.42 22.30
CA GLY A 197 13.70 10.41 21.63
C GLY A 197 13.20 10.07 20.23
N ILE A 198 12.34 9.07 20.14
CA ILE A 198 11.83 8.55 18.86
C ILE A 198 10.30 8.55 18.85
N THR A 199 9.70 8.81 17.68
CA THR A 199 8.28 8.63 17.44
C THR A 199 8.06 7.74 16.21
N PHE A 200 6.96 6.96 16.21
CA PHE A 200 6.56 6.04 15.18
C PHE A 200 5.05 5.75 15.26
N SER A 201 4.51 4.98 14.33
CA SER A 201 3.12 4.51 14.39
C SER A 201 3.07 3.07 14.89
N ALA A 202 2.38 2.85 16.00
CA ALA A 202 2.05 1.53 16.50
C ALA A 202 0.53 1.33 16.59
N ILE A 203 -0.24 2.02 15.73
CA ILE A 203 -1.70 1.91 15.68
C ILE A 203 -2.14 0.47 15.37
N GLY A 204 -3.25 0.03 15.95
CA GLY A 204 -3.80 -1.33 15.78
C GLY A 204 -4.40 -1.58 14.40
N THR A 205 -3.63 -1.38 13.34
CA THR A 205 -4.01 -1.59 11.93
C THR A 205 -2.79 -2.08 11.14
N GLU A 206 -2.98 -2.36 9.84
CA GLU A 206 -1.87 -2.69 8.92
C GLU A 206 -0.79 -1.60 8.89
N GLU A 207 -1.15 -0.34 9.10
CA GLU A 207 -0.20 0.76 9.19
C GLU A 207 0.80 0.56 10.35
N GLY A 208 0.31 0.10 11.51
CA GLY A 208 1.18 -0.24 12.65
C GLY A 208 2.05 -1.46 12.38
N SER A 209 1.53 -2.49 11.70
CA SER A 209 2.34 -3.64 11.25
C SER A 209 3.45 -3.19 10.31
N PHE A 210 3.11 -2.36 9.33
CA PHE A 210 4.08 -1.83 8.35
C PHE A 210 5.26 -1.15 9.06
N GLN A 211 5.01 -0.32 10.08
CA GLN A 211 6.04 0.33 10.88
C GLN A 211 6.80 -0.63 11.81
N PHE A 212 6.16 -1.70 12.28
CA PHE A 212 6.81 -2.66 13.16
C PHE A 212 7.72 -3.65 12.41
N LEU A 213 7.44 -3.91 11.14
CA LEU A 213 8.16 -4.91 10.35
C LEU A 213 9.68 -4.71 10.26
N PRO A 214 10.24 -3.49 10.11
CA PRO A 214 11.69 -3.31 10.11
C PRO A 214 12.35 -3.81 11.41
N TRP A 215 11.72 -3.59 12.53
CA TRP A 215 12.21 -4.04 13.84
C TRP A 215 12.06 -5.54 13.99
N PHE A 216 10.93 -6.09 13.53
CA PHE A 216 10.67 -7.52 13.55
C PHE A 216 11.66 -8.29 12.67
N TRP A 217 11.82 -7.92 11.42
CA TRP A 217 12.79 -8.55 10.52
C TRP A 217 14.25 -8.21 10.88
N GLY A 218 14.49 -7.00 11.35
CA GLY A 218 15.81 -6.55 11.83
C GLY A 218 16.31 -7.30 13.07
N SER A 219 15.41 -8.01 13.79
CA SER A 219 15.80 -8.94 14.85
C SER A 219 16.19 -10.34 14.33
N GLY A 220 15.95 -10.62 13.05
CA GLY A 220 16.09 -11.96 12.47
C GLY A 220 14.79 -12.79 12.52
N ALA A 221 13.65 -12.21 12.95
CA ALA A 221 12.38 -12.91 13.06
C ALA A 221 11.73 -13.18 11.67
N SER A 222 10.86 -14.21 11.64
CA SER A 222 10.08 -14.57 10.45
C SER A 222 8.58 -14.46 10.74
N LEU A 223 7.81 -13.99 9.75
CA LEU A 223 6.35 -13.93 9.84
C LEU A 223 5.68 -15.31 9.97
N THR A 224 6.40 -16.39 9.66
CA THR A 224 5.94 -17.76 9.88
C THR A 224 6.06 -18.21 11.33
N LYS A 225 6.81 -17.45 12.19
CA LYS A 225 7.07 -17.76 13.58
C LYS A 225 7.12 -16.50 14.43
N LEU A 226 5.95 -15.91 14.72
CA LEU A 226 5.84 -14.64 15.43
C LEU A 226 6.43 -14.67 16.84
N ASP A 227 6.26 -15.79 17.57
CA ASP A 227 6.67 -15.97 18.95
C ASP A 227 8.11 -16.49 19.11
N SER A 228 8.93 -16.40 18.07
CA SER A 228 10.37 -16.69 18.19
C SER A 228 11.03 -15.71 19.19
N PRO A 229 12.17 -16.09 19.80
CA PRO A 229 12.92 -15.18 20.67
C PRO A 229 13.25 -13.83 20.01
N GLU A 230 13.52 -13.86 18.70
CA GLU A 230 13.77 -12.70 17.87
C GLU A 230 12.53 -11.81 17.78
N GLY A 231 11.37 -12.37 17.42
CA GLY A 231 10.09 -11.66 17.35
C GLY A 231 9.67 -11.03 18.67
N VAL A 232 9.81 -11.79 19.76
CA VAL A 232 9.58 -11.28 21.12
C VAL A 232 10.53 -10.14 21.47
N SER A 233 11.81 -10.23 21.06
CA SER A 233 12.78 -9.16 21.31
C SER A 233 12.44 -7.85 20.60
N ALA A 234 11.83 -7.91 19.42
CA ALA A 234 11.39 -6.72 18.70
C ALA A 234 10.27 -5.97 19.43
N VAL A 235 9.26 -6.69 19.93
CA VAL A 235 8.18 -6.09 20.74
C VAL A 235 8.74 -5.57 22.08
N ALA A 236 9.66 -6.30 22.68
CA ALA A 236 10.30 -5.90 23.94
C ALA A 236 11.08 -4.60 23.78
N LEU A 237 11.78 -4.37 22.66
CA LEU A 237 12.48 -3.13 22.37
C LEU A 237 11.53 -1.91 22.42
N TRP A 238 10.42 -1.96 21.71
CA TRP A 238 9.45 -0.86 21.71
C TRP A 238 8.82 -0.66 23.08
N THR A 239 8.46 -1.77 23.76
CA THR A 239 7.91 -1.76 25.12
C THR A 239 8.89 -1.07 26.11
N ASP A 240 10.18 -1.40 26.01
CA ASP A 240 11.21 -0.78 26.84
C ASP A 240 11.40 0.71 26.54
N TRP A 241 11.34 1.11 25.27
CA TRP A 241 11.42 2.51 24.92
C TRP A 241 10.26 3.35 25.49
N LEU A 242 9.04 2.80 25.48
CA LEU A 242 7.90 3.46 26.13
C LEU A 242 8.10 3.54 27.65
N LYS A 243 8.46 2.42 28.31
CA LYS A 243 8.68 2.38 29.76
C LYS A 243 9.78 3.33 30.21
N LYS A 244 10.84 3.47 29.42
CA LYS A 244 11.95 4.38 29.70
C LYS A 244 11.65 5.82 29.27
N GLY A 245 10.53 6.07 28.60
CA GLY A 245 10.14 7.39 28.07
C GLY A 245 11.06 7.86 26.95
N TYR A 246 11.63 6.94 26.17
CA TYR A 246 12.37 7.23 24.93
C TYR A 246 11.43 7.40 23.75
N ALA A 247 10.28 6.73 23.77
CA ALA A 247 9.15 6.98 22.89
C ALA A 247 7.92 7.41 23.71
N PRO A 248 7.04 8.26 23.17
CA PRO A 248 5.83 8.70 23.87
C PRO A 248 4.75 7.62 23.83
N ASN A 249 3.83 7.63 24.81
CA ASN A 249 2.68 6.73 24.81
C ASN A 249 1.72 6.97 23.64
N SER A 250 1.77 8.14 23.01
CA SER A 250 0.98 8.49 21.83
C SER A 250 1.21 7.53 20.65
N VAL A 251 2.41 6.93 20.53
CA VAL A 251 2.73 5.99 19.43
C VAL A 251 1.73 4.86 19.29
N ILE A 252 1.08 4.42 20.40
CA ILE A 252 0.07 3.35 20.40
C ILE A 252 -1.14 3.72 19.51
N ASN A 253 -1.45 5.01 19.41
CA ASN A 253 -2.59 5.54 18.65
C ASN A 253 -2.16 6.42 17.47
N ASN A 254 -0.87 6.73 17.34
CA ASN A 254 -0.36 7.54 16.26
C ASN A 254 -0.48 6.79 14.93
N THR A 255 -1.03 7.48 13.93
CA THR A 255 -0.83 7.15 12.53
C THR A 255 0.56 7.59 12.08
N GLN A 256 1.00 7.16 10.89
CA GLN A 256 2.23 7.67 10.26
C GLN A 256 2.19 9.19 10.07
N THR A 257 0.99 9.74 9.85
CA THR A 257 0.80 11.19 9.73
C THR A 257 0.97 11.89 11.08
N THR A 258 0.38 11.37 12.14
CA THR A 258 0.46 12.01 13.48
C THR A 258 1.86 11.86 14.09
N SER A 259 2.53 10.72 13.91
CA SER A 259 3.95 10.58 14.32
C SER A 259 4.86 11.53 13.56
N TRP A 260 4.60 11.75 12.26
CA TRP A 260 5.34 12.77 11.52
C TRP A 260 5.10 14.18 12.05
N GLN A 261 3.86 14.54 12.38
CA GLN A 261 3.53 15.85 12.96
C GLN A 261 4.25 16.08 14.30
N GLU A 262 4.39 15.05 15.14
CA GLU A 262 5.19 15.12 16.36
C GLU A 262 6.67 15.43 16.06
N PHE A 263 7.27 14.73 15.08
CA PHE A 263 8.65 14.98 14.66
C PHE A 263 8.84 16.37 14.05
N ALA A 264 7.91 16.78 13.19
CA ALA A 264 7.94 18.09 12.52
C ALA A 264 7.87 19.28 13.51
N GLY A 265 7.42 19.03 14.75
CA GLY A 265 7.49 20.00 15.85
C GLY A 265 8.90 20.34 16.31
N GLY A 266 9.92 19.60 15.87
CA GLY A 266 11.34 19.93 16.06
C GLY A 266 11.99 19.44 17.36
N ASP A 267 11.22 18.83 18.28
CA ASP A 267 11.74 18.37 19.59
C ASP A 267 12.19 16.90 19.61
N TYR A 268 11.78 16.11 18.61
CA TYR A 268 12.15 14.70 18.53
C TYR A 268 13.49 14.50 17.83
N ALA A 269 14.30 13.58 18.34
CA ALA A 269 15.56 13.17 17.72
C ALA A 269 15.33 12.32 16.47
N PHE A 270 14.39 11.38 16.54
CA PHE A 270 14.11 10.43 15.47
C PHE A 270 12.62 10.28 15.18
N ALA A 271 12.29 10.00 13.91
CA ALA A 271 11.00 9.50 13.51
C ALA A 271 11.17 8.37 12.49
N GLU A 272 10.50 7.25 12.71
CA GLU A 272 10.34 6.25 11.67
C GLU A 272 9.23 6.68 10.72
N ASN A 273 9.55 6.85 9.44
CA ASN A 273 8.57 7.20 8.43
C ASN A 273 9.10 6.88 7.02
N GLY A 274 8.28 7.09 6.00
CA GLY A 274 8.62 6.70 4.64
C GLY A 274 8.92 7.84 3.68
N THR A 275 9.13 7.49 2.41
CA THR A 275 9.45 8.43 1.32
C THR A 275 8.40 9.52 1.15
N TRP A 276 7.14 9.24 1.48
CA TRP A 276 6.02 10.20 1.38
C TRP A 276 6.18 11.42 2.28
N GLN A 277 7.10 11.39 3.24
CA GLN A 277 7.41 12.55 4.09
C GLN A 277 8.53 13.44 3.54
N LEU A 278 9.19 13.08 2.43
CA LEU A 278 10.31 13.87 1.88
C LEU A 278 9.93 15.33 1.59
N ALA A 279 8.74 15.55 1.04
CA ALA A 279 8.26 16.90 0.75
C ALA A 279 7.98 17.71 2.04
N ASN A 280 7.52 17.03 3.09
CA ASN A 280 7.27 17.64 4.40
C ASN A 280 8.59 17.87 5.18
N ALA A 281 9.54 16.94 5.06
CA ALA A 281 10.86 17.07 5.68
C ALA A 281 11.61 18.30 5.16
N LYS A 282 11.53 18.59 3.86
CA LYS A 282 12.09 19.82 3.26
C LYS A 282 11.45 21.10 3.78
N LYS A 283 10.25 21.04 4.36
CA LYS A 283 9.53 22.17 4.96
C LYS A 283 9.67 22.21 6.48
N ALA A 284 10.30 21.21 7.10
CA ALA A 284 10.59 21.22 8.52
C ALA A 284 11.51 22.40 8.85
N GLY A 285 11.27 23.10 9.93
CA GLY A 285 12.02 24.28 10.32
C GLY A 285 13.42 23.99 10.89
N PHE A 286 13.98 22.78 10.66
CA PHE A 286 15.27 22.31 11.16
C PHE A 286 15.98 21.44 10.12
N GLU A 287 17.29 21.29 10.25
CA GLU A 287 18.07 20.37 9.43
C GLU A 287 17.80 18.91 9.82
N TYR A 288 17.50 18.07 8.85
CA TYR A 288 17.30 16.65 9.05
C TYR A 288 18.32 15.81 8.26
N GLY A 289 18.37 14.55 8.60
CA GLY A 289 19.04 13.52 7.82
C GLY A 289 18.21 12.24 7.87
N ILE A 290 18.66 11.22 7.13
CA ILE A 290 17.97 9.94 7.02
C ILE A 290 19.02 8.84 7.15
N ILE A 291 18.71 7.81 7.95
CA ILE A 291 19.48 6.57 8.02
C ILE A 291 18.53 5.38 7.84
N PRO A 292 18.98 4.26 7.29
CA PRO A 292 18.22 3.01 7.34
C PRO A 292 17.87 2.63 8.78
N VAL A 293 16.76 1.92 8.98
CA VAL A 293 16.48 1.32 10.29
C VAL A 293 17.59 0.31 10.61
N PRO A 294 18.26 0.41 11.77
CA PRO A 294 19.34 -0.50 12.11
C PRO A 294 18.80 -1.86 12.53
N GLY A 295 19.49 -2.93 12.14
CA GLY A 295 19.25 -4.28 12.66
C GLY A 295 19.63 -4.41 14.12
N LYS A 296 19.13 -5.45 14.78
CA LYS A 296 19.40 -5.74 16.21
C LYS A 296 20.89 -5.81 16.51
N ASP A 297 21.61 -6.56 15.70
CA ASP A 297 23.05 -6.82 15.85
C ASP A 297 23.90 -6.05 14.82
N GLY A 298 23.33 -5.00 14.23
CA GLY A 298 23.93 -4.15 13.22
C GLY A 298 23.41 -4.40 11.80
N GLY A 299 23.96 -3.62 10.86
CA GLY A 299 23.51 -3.63 9.48
C GLY A 299 22.17 -2.92 9.27
N THR A 300 21.63 -3.01 8.06
CA THR A 300 20.32 -2.44 7.68
C THR A 300 19.23 -3.48 7.91
N ALA A 301 18.23 -3.16 8.71
CA ALA A 301 17.02 -3.97 8.83
C ALA A 301 16.25 -3.97 7.50
N PRO A 302 15.77 -5.12 7.02
CA PRO A 302 14.83 -5.14 5.91
C PRO A 302 13.55 -4.37 6.30
N ALA A 303 13.23 -3.31 5.56
CA ALA A 303 11.96 -2.61 5.72
C ALA A 303 10.92 -3.16 4.73
N PRO A 304 9.61 -3.00 4.98
CA PRO A 304 8.61 -3.53 4.07
C PRO A 304 8.61 -2.77 2.74
N THR A 305 8.50 -3.51 1.64
CA THR A 305 8.18 -2.91 0.34
C THR A 305 6.73 -2.42 0.38
N GLY A 306 6.56 -1.13 0.18
CA GLY A 306 5.27 -0.50 -0.10
C GLY A 306 5.21 -0.03 -1.55
N GLY A 307 4.11 0.59 -1.91
CA GLY A 307 3.83 1.06 -3.26
C GLY A 307 2.81 0.20 -3.97
N GLU A 308 2.32 0.69 -5.08
CA GLU A 308 1.19 0.11 -5.78
C GLU A 308 1.60 -0.55 -7.09
N PHE A 309 0.76 -1.48 -7.49
CA PHE A 309 0.79 -2.15 -8.78
C PHE A 309 -0.33 -1.65 -9.67
N VAL A 310 0.00 -1.32 -10.92
CA VAL A 310 -1.00 -1.14 -11.96
C VAL A 310 -1.30 -2.48 -12.60
N SER A 311 -2.56 -2.90 -12.53
CA SER A 311 -3.05 -4.21 -12.94
C SER A 311 -4.18 -4.07 -13.95
N ILE A 312 -4.42 -5.11 -14.73
CA ILE A 312 -5.55 -5.21 -15.65
C ILE A 312 -6.51 -6.26 -15.08
N PRO A 313 -7.69 -5.83 -14.59
CA PRO A 313 -8.71 -6.75 -14.14
C PRO A 313 -9.26 -7.64 -15.26
N ALA A 314 -9.79 -8.80 -14.88
CA ALA A 314 -10.54 -9.66 -15.78
C ALA A 314 -11.80 -8.93 -16.28
N GLN A 315 -12.00 -8.94 -17.62
CA GLN A 315 -13.08 -8.26 -18.31
C GLN A 315 -14.00 -9.24 -19.00
N SER A 316 -15.31 -8.98 -18.98
CA SER A 316 -16.29 -9.69 -19.80
C SER A 316 -16.15 -9.32 -21.29
N ASP A 317 -15.82 -8.07 -21.58
CA ASP A 317 -15.49 -7.60 -22.95
C ASP A 317 -13.97 -7.70 -23.18
N THR A 318 -13.54 -8.79 -23.78
CA THR A 318 -12.13 -9.05 -24.10
C THR A 318 -11.52 -8.08 -25.12
N GLY A 319 -12.35 -7.35 -25.88
CA GLY A 319 -11.90 -6.31 -26.80
C GLY A 319 -11.23 -5.13 -26.11
N ARG A 320 -11.49 -4.95 -24.81
CA ARG A 320 -10.92 -3.84 -24.01
C ARG A 320 -9.45 -4.04 -23.63
N TYR A 321 -8.97 -5.29 -23.58
CA TYR A 321 -7.59 -5.58 -23.13
C TYR A 321 -6.50 -4.83 -23.91
N THR A 322 -6.61 -4.76 -25.23
CA THR A 322 -5.60 -4.07 -26.07
C THR A 322 -5.41 -2.61 -25.67
N THR A 323 -6.47 -1.90 -25.32
CA THR A 323 -6.38 -0.52 -24.86
C THR A 323 -5.90 -0.41 -23.41
N SER A 324 -6.37 -1.30 -22.53
CA SER A 324 -5.87 -1.37 -21.15
C SER A 324 -4.36 -1.64 -21.11
N GLN A 325 -3.84 -2.51 -21.98
CA GLN A 325 -2.40 -2.76 -22.15
C GLN A 325 -1.64 -1.49 -22.57
N LYS A 326 -2.19 -0.69 -23.53
CA LYS A 326 -1.61 0.59 -23.93
C LYS A 326 -1.57 1.58 -22.77
N LEU A 327 -2.64 1.67 -21.98
CA LEU A 327 -2.70 2.55 -20.80
C LEU A 327 -1.63 2.16 -19.78
N VAL A 328 -1.53 0.87 -19.42
CA VAL A 328 -0.51 0.38 -18.49
C VAL A 328 0.90 0.62 -19.02
N THR A 329 1.17 0.28 -20.29
CA THR A 329 2.47 0.51 -20.93
C THR A 329 2.86 2.00 -20.95
N CYS A 330 1.88 2.89 -21.21
CA CYS A 330 2.11 4.33 -21.13
C CYS A 330 2.51 4.75 -19.71
N LEU A 331 1.74 4.35 -18.70
CA LEU A 331 2.00 4.71 -17.30
C LEU A 331 3.37 4.23 -16.81
N THR A 332 3.80 3.04 -17.25
CA THR A 332 5.04 2.40 -16.82
C THR A 332 6.24 2.69 -17.72
N SER A 333 6.06 3.48 -18.78
CA SER A 333 7.18 3.92 -19.62
C SER A 333 8.20 4.72 -18.81
N THR A 334 9.46 4.71 -19.24
CA THR A 334 10.58 5.34 -18.51
C THR A 334 10.32 6.80 -18.13
N ASP A 335 9.78 7.60 -19.06
CA ASP A 335 9.56 9.04 -18.83
C ASP A 335 8.33 9.30 -17.95
N ASN A 336 7.25 8.54 -18.15
CA ASN A 336 6.04 8.63 -17.32
C ASN A 336 6.26 8.03 -15.92
N SER A 337 7.09 7.00 -15.79
CA SER A 337 7.52 6.46 -14.50
C SER A 337 8.26 7.49 -13.66
N LEU A 338 9.11 8.33 -14.28
CA LEU A 338 9.75 9.44 -13.56
C LEU A 338 8.72 10.45 -13.05
N THR A 339 7.73 10.82 -13.87
CA THR A 339 6.63 11.72 -13.48
C THR A 339 5.81 11.11 -12.34
N THR A 340 5.40 9.85 -12.47
CA THR A 340 4.64 9.10 -11.45
C THR A 340 5.37 9.10 -10.12
N THR A 341 6.64 8.66 -10.14
CA THR A 341 7.41 8.49 -8.90
C THR A 341 7.77 9.83 -8.24
N THR A 342 7.96 10.88 -9.01
CA THR A 342 8.14 12.24 -8.46
C THR A 342 6.85 12.75 -7.82
N THR A 343 5.72 12.59 -8.49
CA THR A 343 4.41 13.07 -8.00
C THR A 343 3.95 12.32 -6.76
N LEU A 344 4.15 11.00 -6.73
CA LEU A 344 3.74 10.14 -5.61
C LEU A 344 4.82 10.00 -4.51
N SER A 345 5.98 10.64 -4.70
CA SER A 345 7.13 10.51 -3.79
C SER A 345 7.60 9.07 -3.63
N TYR A 346 7.68 8.33 -4.73
CA TYR A 346 8.14 6.95 -4.80
C TYR A 346 9.55 6.85 -5.35
N ILE A 347 10.20 5.72 -5.07
CA ILE A 347 11.40 5.28 -5.75
C ILE A 347 10.98 4.44 -6.96
N ALA A 348 11.58 4.70 -8.10
CA ALA A 348 11.21 4.03 -9.34
C ALA A 348 11.51 2.53 -9.28
N PRO A 349 10.71 1.70 -9.98
CA PRO A 349 10.89 0.25 -9.95
C PRO A 349 12.04 -0.24 -10.85
N THR A 350 12.62 0.64 -11.68
CA THR A 350 13.74 0.32 -12.58
C THR A 350 14.98 1.14 -12.26
N GLU A 351 16.17 0.53 -12.40
CA GLU A 351 17.45 1.21 -12.17
C GLU A 351 17.65 2.44 -13.07
N ALA A 352 17.21 2.37 -14.33
CA ALA A 352 17.32 3.48 -15.26
C ALA A 352 16.58 4.75 -14.81
N VAL A 353 15.39 4.59 -14.20
CA VAL A 353 14.64 5.73 -13.66
C VAL A 353 15.17 6.14 -12.31
N GLN A 354 15.62 5.20 -11.46
CA GLN A 354 16.29 5.50 -10.19
C GLN A 354 17.51 6.40 -10.40
N ALA A 355 18.34 6.09 -11.42
CA ALA A 355 19.48 6.92 -11.76
C ALA A 355 19.08 8.36 -12.13
N LYS A 356 17.99 8.54 -12.87
CA LYS A 356 17.44 9.88 -13.19
C LYS A 356 16.95 10.60 -11.92
N GLN A 357 16.28 9.89 -11.01
CA GLN A 357 15.80 10.45 -9.74
C GLN A 357 16.96 10.93 -8.87
N VAL A 358 18.00 10.11 -8.71
CA VAL A 358 19.18 10.46 -7.91
C VAL A 358 19.97 11.59 -8.54
N ALA A 359 20.11 11.61 -9.89
CA ALA A 359 20.75 12.73 -10.59
C ALA A 359 20.03 14.07 -10.36
N ALA A 360 18.69 14.05 -10.29
CA ALA A 360 17.89 15.24 -10.01
C ALA A 360 17.84 15.60 -8.51
N THR A 361 17.92 14.60 -7.63
CA THR A 361 17.81 14.75 -6.18
C THR A 361 18.74 13.75 -5.49
N PRO A 362 20.03 14.10 -5.25
CA PRO A 362 21.02 13.19 -4.67
C PRO A 362 20.62 12.57 -3.33
N ASP A 363 19.84 13.28 -2.51
CA ASP A 363 19.34 12.79 -1.22
C ASP A 363 18.43 11.56 -1.34
N LEU A 364 17.97 11.22 -2.56
CA LEU A 364 17.20 10.00 -2.79
C LEU A 364 18.05 8.73 -2.79
N GLN A 365 19.39 8.82 -2.82
CA GLN A 365 20.25 7.63 -2.84
C GLN A 365 20.00 6.70 -1.64
N VAL A 366 19.84 7.26 -0.44
CA VAL A 366 19.53 6.48 0.77
C VAL A 366 18.22 5.70 0.64
N TRP A 367 17.24 6.27 -0.04
CA TRP A 367 15.96 5.61 -0.29
C TRP A 367 16.04 4.55 -1.39
N VAL A 368 16.84 4.78 -2.43
CA VAL A 368 17.13 3.77 -3.45
C VAL A 368 17.78 2.54 -2.80
N ASP A 369 18.74 2.76 -1.90
CA ASP A 369 19.42 1.67 -1.18
C ASP A 369 18.46 0.96 -0.21
N ALA A 370 17.58 1.70 0.48
CA ALA A 370 16.56 1.12 1.35
C ALA A 370 15.55 0.27 0.56
N VAL A 371 15.08 0.74 -0.61
CA VAL A 371 14.17 -0.02 -1.48
C VAL A 371 14.83 -1.27 -2.05
N LYS A 372 16.12 -1.24 -2.37
CA LYS A 372 16.86 -2.43 -2.80
C LYS A 372 16.95 -3.50 -1.71
N ALA A 373 17.01 -3.10 -0.45
CA ALA A 373 17.04 -3.99 0.71
C ALA A 373 15.64 -4.36 1.22
N ALA A 374 14.58 -3.74 0.70
CA ALA A 374 13.21 -3.94 1.16
C ALA A 374 12.70 -5.35 0.87
N LYS A 375 11.81 -5.84 1.76
CA LYS A 375 11.20 -7.16 1.69
C LYS A 375 9.69 -7.04 1.49
N GLY A 376 9.13 -7.82 0.57
CA GLY A 376 7.68 -7.88 0.36
C GLY A 376 6.97 -8.50 1.57
N ARG A 377 5.83 -7.95 1.95
CA ARG A 377 4.98 -8.45 3.05
C ARG A 377 4.39 -9.82 2.73
N THR A 378 4.13 -10.09 1.46
CA THR A 378 3.59 -11.35 0.95
C THR A 378 4.66 -12.34 0.48
N SER A 379 5.94 -12.00 0.64
CA SER A 379 7.06 -12.91 0.33
C SER A 379 7.07 -14.13 1.26
N ASP A 380 8.01 -15.06 1.05
CA ASP A 380 8.12 -16.31 1.81
C ASP A 380 6.87 -17.21 1.65
N ASP A 381 6.25 -17.19 0.46
CA ASP A 381 5.02 -17.92 0.11
C ASP A 381 3.81 -17.59 1.02
N LEU A 382 3.81 -16.41 1.60
CA LEU A 382 2.72 -15.98 2.47
C LEU A 382 1.46 -15.58 1.67
N GLY A 383 1.63 -14.86 0.56
CA GLY A 383 0.50 -14.48 -0.28
C GLY A 383 -0.68 -13.94 0.54
N THR A 384 -1.86 -14.52 0.33
CA THR A 384 -3.11 -14.19 1.05
C THR A 384 -3.10 -14.59 2.53
N LYS A 385 -2.10 -15.30 3.02
CA LYS A 385 -1.94 -15.58 4.46
C LYS A 385 -1.42 -14.36 5.21
N TYR A 386 -0.72 -13.44 4.53
CA TYR A 386 -0.13 -12.29 5.20
C TYR A 386 -1.13 -11.46 6.04
N PRO A 387 -2.32 -11.06 5.54
CA PRO A 387 -3.28 -10.31 6.36
C PRO A 387 -3.69 -11.05 7.63
N LYS A 388 -3.81 -12.39 7.56
CA LYS A 388 -4.16 -13.26 8.69
C LYS A 388 -3.03 -13.40 9.71
N ILE A 389 -1.81 -13.03 9.35
CA ILE A 389 -0.63 -12.97 10.23
C ILE A 389 -0.46 -11.55 10.77
N SER A 390 -0.66 -10.55 9.92
CA SER A 390 -0.49 -9.14 10.27
C SER A 390 -1.47 -8.71 11.36
N GLU A 391 -2.75 -9.10 11.27
CA GLU A 391 -3.77 -8.73 12.25
C GLU A 391 -3.44 -9.23 13.68
N PRO A 392 -3.11 -10.50 13.93
CA PRO A 392 -2.61 -10.95 15.22
C PRO A 392 -1.33 -10.22 15.67
N MET A 393 -0.42 -9.89 14.73
CA MET A 393 0.83 -9.20 15.04
C MET A 393 0.60 -7.79 15.60
N TRP A 394 -0.19 -6.93 14.91
CA TRP A 394 -0.46 -5.59 15.45
C TRP A 394 -1.24 -5.65 16.76
N SER A 395 -2.15 -6.62 16.92
CA SER A 395 -2.88 -6.83 18.17
C SER A 395 -1.93 -7.18 19.31
N ALA A 396 -0.89 -7.98 19.04
CA ALA A 396 0.14 -8.30 20.03
C ALA A 396 1.00 -7.09 20.38
N VAL A 397 1.41 -6.30 19.39
CA VAL A 397 2.15 -5.05 19.62
C VAL A 397 1.32 -4.11 20.51
N GLN A 398 0.04 -3.89 20.19
CA GLN A 398 -0.86 -3.08 20.99
C GLN A 398 -0.98 -3.59 22.45
N ALA A 399 -1.15 -4.91 22.62
CA ALA A 399 -1.28 -5.51 23.94
C ALA A 399 0.00 -5.36 24.79
N ALA A 400 1.17 -5.47 24.17
CA ALA A 400 2.44 -5.31 24.86
C ALA A 400 2.73 -3.84 25.21
N LEU A 401 2.51 -2.92 24.26
CA LEU A 401 2.77 -1.49 24.47
C LEU A 401 1.81 -0.86 25.50
N SER A 402 0.55 -1.30 25.53
CA SER A 402 -0.42 -0.89 26.57
C SER A 402 -0.15 -1.51 27.94
N GLY A 403 0.76 -2.50 28.02
CA GLY A 403 1.06 -3.23 29.25
C GLY A 403 0.00 -4.26 29.66
N SER A 404 -0.98 -4.57 28.81
CA SER A 404 -2.00 -5.58 29.09
C SER A 404 -1.47 -7.02 29.03
N LYS A 405 -0.37 -7.24 28.29
CA LYS A 405 0.38 -8.49 28.23
C LYS A 405 1.89 -8.21 28.24
N SER A 406 2.67 -9.17 28.67
CA SER A 406 4.11 -9.15 28.41
C SER A 406 4.38 -9.37 26.91
N PRO A 407 5.53 -8.94 26.38
CA PRO A 407 5.93 -9.21 24.99
C PRO A 407 5.84 -10.69 24.62
N GLN A 408 6.28 -11.60 25.50
CA GLN A 408 6.20 -13.04 25.27
C GLN A 408 4.76 -13.54 25.19
N GLU A 409 3.90 -13.18 26.13
CA GLU A 409 2.48 -13.58 26.14
C GLU A 409 1.74 -13.05 24.92
N ALA A 410 2.02 -11.80 24.52
CA ALA A 410 1.42 -11.16 23.38
C ALA A 410 1.79 -11.88 22.08
N MET A 411 3.08 -12.16 21.86
CA MET A 411 3.55 -12.81 20.64
C MET A 411 3.15 -14.30 20.58
N THR A 412 3.11 -15.00 21.72
CA THR A 412 2.59 -16.37 21.79
C THR A 412 1.10 -16.43 21.39
N ALA A 413 0.29 -15.47 21.88
CA ALA A 413 -1.11 -15.38 21.49
C ALA A 413 -1.28 -15.05 19.99
N ALA A 414 -0.45 -14.15 19.47
CA ALA A 414 -0.46 -13.81 18.04
C ALA A 414 -0.09 -15.02 17.16
N GLN A 415 0.93 -15.79 17.56
CA GLN A 415 1.31 -17.01 16.83
C GLN A 415 0.17 -18.02 16.79
N ALA A 416 -0.50 -18.25 17.91
CA ALA A 416 -1.63 -19.16 17.97
C ALA A 416 -2.80 -18.71 17.07
N ALA A 417 -3.12 -17.41 17.09
CA ALA A 417 -4.17 -16.83 16.25
C ALA A 417 -3.81 -16.91 14.75
N ALA A 418 -2.59 -16.54 14.36
CA ALA A 418 -2.10 -16.63 13.00
C ALA A 418 -2.11 -18.08 12.48
N ALA A 419 -1.63 -19.04 13.28
CA ALA A 419 -1.64 -20.46 12.91
C ALA A 419 -3.07 -20.99 12.68
N SER A 420 -4.02 -20.59 13.52
CA SER A 420 -5.44 -20.96 13.34
C SER A 420 -6.07 -20.36 12.08
N ALA A 421 -5.72 -19.12 11.74
CA ALA A 421 -6.31 -18.41 10.59
C ALA A 421 -5.69 -18.82 9.24
N THR A 422 -4.51 -19.45 9.24
CA THR A 422 -3.76 -19.83 8.03
C THR A 422 -3.84 -21.32 7.68
N GLN A 423 -4.51 -22.13 8.52
CA GLN A 423 -4.87 -23.52 8.23
C GLN A 423 -6.00 -23.56 7.20
#